data_7a2e274faba6e79a20c10a143f32d308
#
_entry.id   7a2e274faba6e79a20c10a143f32d308
#
_cell.length_a   1.000
_cell.length_b   1.000
_cell.length_c   1.000
_cell.angle_alpha   90.00
_cell.angle_beta   90.00
_cell.angle_gamma   90.00
#
_symmetry.space_group_name_H-M   'P 1'
#
loop_
_entity.id
_entity.type
_entity.pdbx_description
1 polymer ?
#
loop_
_entity_poly.entity_id
_entity_poly.type
_entity_poly.pdbx_seq_one_letter_code
_entity_poly.pdbx_strand_id
1 'polypeptide(L)'
;MEIVFVVAIAENGVIGAGNAMPWRLKSDMARFKALTIGKPVVMGRKTFDSLPRRPLPARTNIVITRDADYRAHGTIVTTSSADAGAVALGDALRRSVTEIVVIGGAEIFRQWLDRADRLEVTEVHLRPEGDTHFDIDKAEWDEVARVRHPAGGEDCAEYSYVTYRRRRGH
;
A
#
# COMPACT_ATOMS: atom_id res chain seq x y z
N MET A 1 8.57 15.21 -4.13
CA MET A 1 7.49 14.21 -4.26
C MET A 1 7.83 13.01 -3.40
N GLU A 2 6.99 12.66 -2.44
CA GLU A 2 7.20 11.48 -1.60
C GLU A 2 6.49 10.26 -2.17
N ILE A 3 7.18 9.12 -2.12
CA ILE A 3 6.58 7.82 -2.41
C ILE A 3 6.29 7.14 -1.08
N VAL A 4 5.01 6.82 -0.86
CA VAL A 4 4.50 6.31 0.40
C VAL A 4 3.91 4.92 0.19
N PHE A 5 4.40 3.94 0.93
CA PHE A 5 3.77 2.61 0.97
C PHE A 5 2.68 2.60 2.04
N VAL A 6 1.53 2.09 1.69
CA VAL A 6 0.45 1.81 2.65
C VAL A 6 0.26 0.30 2.67
N VAL A 7 0.52 -0.32 3.81
CA VAL A 7 0.56 -1.78 3.93
C VAL A 7 0.09 -2.21 5.33
N ALA A 8 -0.66 -3.31 5.39
CA ALA A 8 -1.01 -3.98 6.64
C ALA A 8 -0.17 -5.25 6.77
N ILE A 9 0.53 -5.40 7.90
CA ILE A 9 1.49 -6.48 8.13
C ILE A 9 1.15 -7.16 9.46
N ALA A 10 0.97 -8.49 9.45
CA ALA A 10 0.82 -9.27 10.67
C ALA A 10 2.15 -9.39 11.44
N GLU A 11 2.09 -9.81 12.70
CA GLU A 11 3.30 -9.93 13.55
C GLU A 11 4.35 -10.89 12.96
N ASN A 12 3.93 -11.89 12.20
CA ASN A 12 4.83 -12.83 11.52
C ASN A 12 5.24 -12.38 10.11
N GLY A 13 4.94 -11.14 9.72
CA GLY A 13 5.31 -10.57 8.42
C GLY A 13 4.32 -10.84 7.29
N VAL A 14 3.25 -11.59 7.55
CA VAL A 14 2.26 -11.93 6.51
C VAL A 14 1.49 -10.69 6.08
N ILE A 15 1.37 -10.47 4.77
CA ILE A 15 0.56 -9.40 4.16
C ILE A 15 -0.56 -9.96 3.29
N GLY A 16 -0.57 -11.27 3.00
CA GLY A 16 -1.62 -11.88 2.20
C GLY A 16 -1.60 -13.39 2.25
N ALA A 17 -2.75 -13.97 1.94
CA ALA A 17 -2.94 -15.40 1.77
C ALA A 17 -3.86 -15.60 0.56
N GLY A 18 -3.34 -16.17 -0.53
CA GLY A 18 -4.11 -16.46 -1.74
C GLY A 18 -4.79 -15.23 -2.35
N ASN A 19 -4.11 -14.12 -2.54
CA ASN A 19 -4.63 -12.85 -3.10
C ASN A 19 -5.60 -12.09 -2.19
N ALA A 20 -5.74 -12.48 -0.92
CA ALA A 20 -6.59 -11.80 0.05
C ALA A 20 -5.82 -11.55 1.34
N MET A 21 -6.26 -10.58 2.13
CA MET A 21 -5.74 -10.38 3.48
C MET A 21 -6.38 -11.39 4.42
N PRO A 22 -5.59 -12.07 5.30
CA PRO A 22 -6.10 -13.10 6.21
C PRO A 22 -6.77 -12.53 7.48
N TRP A 23 -7.11 -11.24 7.49
CA TRP A 23 -7.76 -10.56 8.62
C TRP A 23 -8.77 -9.55 8.13
N ARG A 24 -9.59 -9.05 9.05
CA ARG A 24 -10.56 -8.01 8.77
C ARG A 24 -10.48 -6.92 9.84
N LEU A 25 -10.15 -5.71 9.42
CA LEU A 25 -10.08 -4.52 10.27
C LEU A 25 -10.86 -3.38 9.60
N LYS A 26 -12.05 -3.11 10.09
CA LYS A 26 -12.90 -2.03 9.54
C LYS A 26 -12.27 -0.65 9.74
N SER A 27 -11.65 -0.43 10.87
CA SER A 27 -10.96 0.83 11.18
C SER A 27 -9.80 1.09 10.22
N ASP A 28 -9.12 0.05 9.75
CA ASP A 28 -8.04 0.15 8.79
C ASP A 28 -8.52 0.61 7.41
N MET A 29 -9.73 0.24 7.02
CA MET A 29 -10.32 0.69 5.76
C MET A 29 -10.53 2.22 5.75
N ALA A 30 -10.96 2.80 6.86
CA ALA A 30 -11.10 4.25 7.01
C ALA A 30 -9.75 4.95 6.94
N ARG A 31 -8.72 4.41 7.59
CA ARG A 31 -7.36 4.93 7.52
C ARG A 31 -6.77 4.83 6.11
N PHE A 32 -6.96 3.69 5.45
CA PHE A 32 -6.52 3.50 4.06
C PHE A 32 -7.11 4.57 3.15
N LYS A 33 -8.40 4.83 3.28
CA LYS A 33 -9.06 5.91 2.53
C LYS A 33 -8.44 7.27 2.83
N ALA A 34 -8.23 7.59 4.10
CA ALA A 34 -7.64 8.88 4.51
C ALA A 34 -6.24 9.08 3.93
N LEU A 35 -5.44 8.02 3.85
CA LEU A 35 -4.06 8.08 3.33
C LEU A 35 -4.00 8.15 1.80
N THR A 36 -5.04 7.74 1.10
CA THR A 36 -5.03 7.60 -0.37
C THR A 36 -5.91 8.58 -1.11
N ILE A 37 -6.93 9.12 -0.47
CA ILE A 37 -7.92 9.97 -1.14
C ILE A 37 -7.28 11.19 -1.83
N GLY A 38 -7.71 11.48 -3.05
CA GLY A 38 -7.21 12.62 -3.82
C GLY A 38 -5.80 12.45 -4.39
N LYS A 39 -5.23 11.25 -4.33
CA LYS A 39 -3.83 10.97 -4.74
C LYS A 39 -3.76 9.93 -5.84
N PRO A 40 -2.65 9.88 -6.60
CA PRO A 40 -2.37 8.73 -7.45
C PRO A 40 -2.01 7.52 -6.58
N VAL A 41 -2.61 6.37 -6.90
CA VAL A 41 -2.43 5.11 -6.18
C VAL A 41 -1.95 4.05 -7.16
N VAL A 42 -0.76 3.52 -6.90
CA VAL A 42 -0.09 2.51 -7.72
C VAL A 42 -0.29 1.13 -7.11
N MET A 43 -0.66 0.17 -7.92
CA MET A 43 -0.93 -1.21 -7.48
C MET A 43 -0.69 -2.22 -8.59
N GLY A 44 -0.48 -3.48 -8.20
CA GLY A 44 -0.49 -4.59 -9.14
C GLY A 44 -1.91 -5.01 -9.51
N ARG A 45 -2.05 -5.74 -10.61
CA ARG A 45 -3.35 -6.20 -11.10
C ARG A 45 -4.12 -7.03 -10.08
N LYS A 46 -3.45 -7.98 -9.42
CA LYS A 46 -4.10 -8.86 -8.43
C LYS A 46 -4.64 -8.06 -7.24
N THR A 47 -3.92 -7.04 -6.82
CA THR A 47 -4.38 -6.13 -5.76
C THR A 47 -5.63 -5.38 -6.22
N PHE A 48 -5.63 -4.84 -7.43
CA PHE A 48 -6.80 -4.16 -7.98
C PHE A 48 -8.01 -5.11 -8.05
N ASP A 49 -7.82 -6.32 -8.57
CA ASP A 49 -8.91 -7.32 -8.71
C ASP A 49 -9.46 -7.77 -7.35
N SER A 50 -8.68 -7.64 -6.27
CA SER A 50 -9.11 -8.00 -4.90
C SER A 50 -9.83 -6.88 -4.15
N LEU A 51 -9.82 -5.65 -4.66
CA LEU A 51 -10.47 -4.53 -3.99
C LEU A 51 -11.99 -4.73 -3.92
N PRO A 52 -12.60 -4.51 -2.74
CA PRO A 52 -14.05 -4.66 -2.59
C PRO A 52 -14.83 -3.66 -3.42
N ARG A 53 -14.28 -2.48 -3.64
CA ARG A 53 -14.86 -1.43 -4.49
C ARG A 53 -13.82 -0.96 -5.52
N ARG A 54 -14.12 -1.11 -6.79
CA ARG A 54 -13.21 -0.84 -7.91
C ARG A 54 -13.88 0.02 -8.99
N PRO A 55 -13.18 1.04 -9.51
CA PRO A 55 -11.93 1.60 -9.02
C PRO A 55 -12.10 2.30 -7.67
N LEU A 56 -11.00 2.58 -6.98
CA LEU A 56 -11.02 3.37 -5.75
C LEU A 56 -11.54 4.79 -6.08
N PRO A 57 -12.65 5.25 -5.47
CA PRO A 57 -13.23 6.56 -5.81
C PRO A 57 -12.33 7.72 -5.42
N ALA A 58 -12.37 8.80 -6.21
CA ALA A 58 -11.64 10.05 -5.98
C ALA A 58 -10.12 9.88 -5.88
N ARG A 59 -9.59 8.86 -6.53
CA ARG A 59 -8.17 8.54 -6.63
C ARG A 59 -7.86 8.15 -8.06
N THR A 60 -6.62 8.36 -8.51
CA THR A 60 -6.19 7.84 -9.80
C THR A 60 -5.64 6.44 -9.57
N ASN A 61 -6.31 5.44 -10.12
CA ASN A 61 -5.95 4.02 -9.98
C ASN A 61 -4.97 3.65 -11.11
N ILE A 62 -3.71 3.43 -10.77
CA ILE A 62 -2.65 3.08 -11.72
C ILE A 62 -2.29 1.62 -11.47
N VAL A 63 -2.56 0.77 -12.46
CA VAL A 63 -2.34 -0.67 -12.37
C VAL A 63 -1.13 -1.07 -13.18
N ILE A 64 -0.22 -1.82 -12.57
CA ILE A 64 0.94 -2.41 -13.23
C ILE A 64 0.65 -3.88 -13.49
N THR A 65 0.76 -4.30 -14.75
CA THR A 65 0.58 -5.69 -15.15
C THR A 65 1.49 -6.04 -16.34
N ARG A 66 1.93 -7.30 -16.42
CA ARG A 66 2.67 -7.81 -17.60
C ARG A 66 1.74 -8.10 -18.77
N ASP A 67 0.43 -8.17 -18.52
CA ASP A 67 -0.57 -8.41 -19.56
C ASP A 67 -0.92 -7.10 -20.27
N ALA A 68 -0.36 -6.90 -21.46
CA ALA A 68 -0.60 -5.71 -22.27
C ALA A 68 -2.04 -5.56 -22.74
N ASP A 69 -2.82 -6.64 -22.72
CA ASP A 69 -4.23 -6.63 -23.13
C ASP A 69 -5.20 -6.40 -21.98
N TYR A 70 -4.70 -6.37 -20.74
CA TYR A 70 -5.53 -6.12 -19.58
C TYR A 70 -6.15 -4.72 -19.64
N ARG A 71 -7.43 -4.64 -19.37
CA ARG A 71 -8.18 -3.38 -19.27
C ARG A 71 -9.14 -3.48 -18.09
N ALA A 72 -9.29 -2.39 -17.37
CA ALA A 72 -10.26 -2.28 -16.30
C ALA A 72 -10.83 -0.86 -16.26
N HIS A 73 -12.14 -0.75 -16.13
CA HIS A 73 -12.82 0.55 -16.09
C HIS A 73 -12.27 1.44 -14.98
N GLY A 74 -12.01 2.70 -15.31
CA GLY A 74 -11.57 3.71 -14.35
C GLY A 74 -10.10 3.57 -13.91
N THR A 75 -9.30 2.83 -14.68
CA THR A 75 -7.87 2.63 -14.38
C THR A 75 -6.98 3.16 -15.50
N ILE A 76 -5.74 3.48 -15.13
CA ILE A 76 -4.65 3.64 -16.08
C ILE A 76 -3.78 2.39 -15.96
N VAL A 77 -3.73 1.61 -17.04
CA VAL A 77 -2.96 0.36 -17.07
C VAL A 77 -1.57 0.63 -17.65
N THR A 78 -0.55 0.17 -16.94
CA THR A 78 0.85 0.27 -17.36
C THR A 78 1.50 -1.10 -17.33
N THR A 79 2.57 -1.29 -18.08
CA THR A 79 3.30 -2.55 -18.14
C THR A 79 4.64 -2.52 -17.43
N SER A 80 5.02 -1.38 -16.85
CA SER A 80 6.28 -1.23 -16.13
C SER A 80 6.14 -0.27 -14.95
N SER A 81 7.01 -0.44 -13.96
CA SER A 81 7.11 0.51 -12.83
C SER A 81 7.59 1.89 -13.29
N ALA A 82 8.44 1.96 -14.31
CA ALA A 82 8.90 3.24 -14.86
C ALA A 82 7.74 4.04 -15.45
N ASP A 83 6.89 3.40 -16.25
CA ASP A 83 5.71 4.05 -16.84
C ASP A 83 4.71 4.45 -15.77
N ALA A 84 4.46 3.58 -14.81
CA ALA A 84 3.57 3.87 -13.68
C ALA A 84 4.07 5.08 -12.88
N GLY A 85 5.38 5.16 -12.66
CA GLY A 85 6.01 6.29 -11.96
C GLY A 85 5.82 7.61 -12.70
N ALA A 86 5.98 7.61 -14.02
CA ALA A 86 5.78 8.80 -14.84
C ALA A 86 4.31 9.26 -14.82
N VAL A 87 3.38 8.34 -14.94
CA VAL A 87 1.93 8.61 -14.86
C VAL A 87 1.57 9.15 -13.48
N ALA A 88 2.07 8.53 -12.42
CA ALA A 88 1.79 8.94 -11.04
C ALA A 88 2.33 10.34 -10.75
N LEU A 89 3.54 10.66 -11.21
CA LEU A 89 4.14 11.97 -11.03
C LEU A 89 3.32 13.05 -11.74
N GLY A 90 2.94 12.82 -13.00
CA GLY A 90 2.10 13.75 -13.74
C GLY A 90 0.75 13.98 -13.08
N ASP A 91 0.12 12.93 -12.59
CA ASP A 91 -1.15 13.02 -11.87
C ASP A 91 -1.02 13.80 -10.56
N ALA A 92 0.03 13.52 -9.77
CA ALA A 92 0.29 14.23 -8.53
C ALA A 92 0.49 15.73 -8.76
N LEU A 93 1.26 16.09 -9.78
CA LEU A 93 1.49 17.49 -10.16
C LEU A 93 0.18 18.17 -10.57
N ARG A 94 -0.63 17.51 -11.38
CA ARG A 94 -1.94 18.01 -11.81
C ARG A 94 -2.88 18.23 -10.62
N ARG A 95 -2.85 17.34 -9.64
CA ARG A 95 -3.67 17.43 -8.41
C ARG A 95 -3.10 18.36 -7.36
N SER A 96 -1.88 18.88 -7.55
CA SER A 96 -1.15 19.67 -6.54
C SER A 96 -0.98 18.91 -5.23
N VAL A 97 -0.75 17.59 -5.30
CA VAL A 97 -0.40 16.77 -4.14
C VAL A 97 1.07 16.40 -4.16
N THR A 98 1.62 16.10 -2.99
CA THR A 98 3.06 15.84 -2.81
C THR A 98 3.38 14.38 -2.57
N GLU A 99 2.40 13.49 -2.70
CA GLU A 99 2.54 12.08 -2.40
C GLU A 99 2.01 11.21 -3.53
N ILE A 100 2.76 10.13 -3.79
CA ILE A 100 2.36 9.00 -4.63
C ILE A 100 2.23 7.81 -3.69
N VAL A 101 1.09 7.13 -3.69
CA VAL A 101 0.83 6.01 -2.79
C VAL A 101 0.96 4.69 -3.52
N VAL A 102 1.65 3.74 -2.92
CA VAL A 102 1.84 2.37 -3.43
C VAL A 102 1.19 1.40 -2.45
N ILE A 103 0.27 0.58 -2.92
CA ILE A 103 -0.55 -0.28 -2.05
C ILE A 103 -0.30 -1.79 -2.21
N GLY A 104 0.62 -2.18 -3.07
CA GLY A 104 1.03 -3.57 -3.19
C GLY A 104 0.63 -4.23 -4.51
N GLY A 105 0.69 -5.54 -4.64
CA GLY A 105 1.23 -6.46 -3.59
C GLY A 105 2.73 -6.52 -3.43
N ALA A 106 3.19 -7.66 -2.90
CA ALA A 106 4.59 -7.84 -2.53
C ALA A 106 5.56 -7.59 -3.68
N GLU A 107 5.24 -8.04 -4.90
CA GLU A 107 6.08 -7.81 -6.07
C GLU A 107 6.23 -6.31 -6.38
N ILE A 108 5.12 -5.57 -6.29
CA ILE A 108 5.14 -4.12 -6.53
C ILE A 108 5.91 -3.42 -5.40
N PHE A 109 5.74 -3.81 -4.16
CA PHE A 109 6.52 -3.27 -3.05
C PHE A 109 8.02 -3.50 -3.28
N ARG A 110 8.43 -4.69 -3.73
CA ARG A 110 9.84 -4.97 -4.03
C ARG A 110 10.38 -4.08 -5.15
N GLN A 111 9.60 -3.88 -6.21
CA GLN A 111 10.02 -3.03 -7.34
C GLN A 111 10.16 -1.56 -6.97
N TRP A 112 9.36 -1.09 -6.00
CA TRP A 112 9.31 0.32 -5.61
C TRP A 112 10.09 0.63 -4.33
N LEU A 113 10.61 -0.38 -3.64
CA LEU A 113 11.22 -0.22 -2.31
C LEU A 113 12.35 0.79 -2.28
N ASP A 114 13.24 0.77 -3.30
CA ASP A 114 14.37 1.69 -3.36
C ASP A 114 13.95 3.15 -3.53
N ARG A 115 12.74 3.40 -3.99
CA ARG A 115 12.18 4.74 -4.19
C ARG A 115 11.25 5.19 -3.07
N ALA A 116 10.89 4.29 -2.16
CA ALA A 116 9.98 4.61 -1.07
C ALA A 116 10.64 5.54 -0.05
N ASP A 117 9.92 6.57 0.36
CA ASP A 117 10.37 7.56 1.33
C ASP A 117 9.76 7.34 2.71
N ARG A 118 8.54 6.81 2.74
CA ARG A 118 7.78 6.58 3.97
C ARG A 118 6.96 5.31 3.87
N LEU A 119 6.84 4.59 4.97
CA LEU A 119 5.96 3.44 5.11
C LEU A 119 4.89 3.79 6.14
N GLU A 120 3.64 3.70 5.73
CA GLU A 120 2.49 3.77 6.63
C GLU A 120 1.97 2.35 6.84
N VAL A 121 2.28 1.80 8.00
CA VAL A 121 2.07 0.38 8.31
C VAL A 121 0.93 0.25 9.31
N THR A 122 -0.03 -0.63 9.01
CA THR A 122 -0.93 -1.18 10.02
C THR A 122 -0.37 -2.51 10.48
N GLU A 123 0.17 -2.53 11.69
CA GLU A 123 0.71 -3.73 12.31
C GLU A 123 -0.44 -4.47 12.98
N VAL A 124 -0.80 -5.63 12.45
CA VAL A 124 -1.92 -6.43 12.94
C VAL A 124 -1.39 -7.44 13.93
N HIS A 125 -1.89 -7.40 15.16
CA HIS A 125 -1.41 -8.26 16.25
C HIS A 125 -2.02 -9.66 16.15
N LEU A 126 -1.73 -10.34 15.05
CA LEU A 126 -2.08 -11.72 14.72
C LEU A 126 -0.87 -12.39 14.08
N ARG A 127 -0.85 -13.72 14.08
CA ARG A 127 0.14 -14.54 13.40
C ARG A 127 -0.57 -15.54 12.47
N PRO A 128 -1.26 -15.06 11.41
CA PRO A 128 -2.00 -15.92 10.51
C PRO A 128 -1.07 -16.74 9.62
N GLU A 129 -1.59 -17.82 9.07
CA GLU A 129 -0.94 -18.48 7.93
C GLU A 129 -1.14 -17.64 6.68
N GLY A 130 -0.11 -17.56 5.85
CA GLY A 130 -0.17 -16.83 4.60
C GLY A 130 1.06 -17.09 3.77
N ASP A 131 0.93 -16.84 2.47
CA ASP A 131 1.97 -17.12 1.47
C ASP A 131 2.76 -15.89 1.05
N THR A 132 2.34 -14.71 1.48
CA THR A 132 2.96 -13.46 1.06
C THR A 132 3.43 -12.68 2.29
N HIS A 133 4.71 -12.27 2.26
CA HIS A 133 5.37 -11.61 3.37
C HIS A 133 6.02 -10.30 2.94
N PHE A 134 6.10 -9.36 3.87
CA PHE A 134 6.86 -8.13 3.72
C PHE A 134 7.60 -7.85 5.03
N ASP A 135 8.92 -7.75 4.95
CA ASP A 135 9.78 -7.50 6.10
C ASP A 135 10.38 -6.10 6.01
N ILE A 136 10.35 -5.37 7.12
CA ILE A 136 10.91 -4.03 7.21
C ILE A 136 12.32 -4.13 7.76
N ASP A 137 13.30 -3.69 6.95
CA ASP A 137 14.71 -3.66 7.37
C ASP A 137 14.95 -2.48 8.30
N LYS A 138 15.15 -2.77 9.58
CA LYS A 138 15.40 -1.76 10.61
C LYS A 138 16.71 -1.00 10.41
N ALA A 139 17.63 -1.51 9.59
CA ALA A 139 18.85 -0.79 9.23
C ALA A 139 18.58 0.35 8.25
N GLU A 140 17.53 0.26 7.43
CA GLU A 140 17.18 1.25 6.42
C GLU A 140 16.03 2.17 6.82
N TRP A 141 15.25 1.78 7.83
CA TRP A 141 14.02 2.47 8.21
C TRP A 141 13.99 2.83 9.69
N ASP A 142 13.67 4.09 9.99
CA ASP A 142 13.43 4.57 11.35
C ASP A 142 11.94 4.58 11.66
N GLU A 143 11.55 3.97 12.78
CA GLU A 143 10.20 4.11 13.31
C GLU A 143 10.07 5.51 13.92
N VAL A 144 9.19 6.33 13.37
CA VAL A 144 9.02 7.73 13.80
C VAL A 144 7.70 7.98 14.54
N ALA A 145 6.74 7.08 14.43
CA ALA A 145 5.47 7.18 15.16
C ALA A 145 4.86 5.79 15.33
N ARG A 146 4.19 5.57 16.47
CA ARG A 146 3.47 4.33 16.77
C ARG A 146 2.27 4.64 17.65
N VAL A 147 1.09 4.19 17.24
CA VAL A 147 -0.14 4.30 18.03
C VAL A 147 -0.84 2.96 18.04
N ARG A 148 -1.02 2.37 19.23
CA ARG A 148 -1.73 1.09 19.40
C ARG A 148 -3.21 1.32 19.62
N HIS A 149 -4.02 0.48 18.97
CA HIS A 149 -5.47 0.47 19.11
C HIS A 149 -5.97 -0.91 19.55
N PRO A 150 -6.90 -0.98 20.51
CA PRO A 150 -7.49 -2.26 20.90
C PRO A 150 -8.42 -2.78 19.80
N ALA A 151 -8.66 -4.09 19.80
CA ALA A 151 -9.72 -4.67 18.99
C ALA A 151 -11.07 -4.15 19.50
N GLY A 152 -11.87 -3.58 18.61
CA GLY A 152 -13.16 -3.03 18.99
C GLY A 152 -14.13 -3.00 17.82
N GLY A 153 -15.43 -3.02 18.10
CA GLY A 153 -16.44 -3.01 17.06
C GLY A 153 -16.31 -4.22 16.14
N GLU A 154 -16.08 -3.97 14.84
CA GLU A 154 -15.94 -5.01 13.84
C GLU A 154 -14.47 -5.39 13.55
N ASP A 155 -13.52 -4.87 14.32
CA ASP A 155 -12.11 -5.22 14.16
C ASP A 155 -11.81 -6.58 14.82
N CYS A 156 -11.16 -7.47 14.08
CA CYS A 156 -10.92 -8.84 14.52
C CYS A 156 -9.70 -8.99 15.45
N ALA A 157 -8.89 -7.95 15.60
CA ALA A 157 -7.66 -7.99 16.39
C ALA A 157 -7.23 -6.60 16.83
N GLU A 158 -6.33 -6.56 17.81
CA GLU A 158 -5.58 -5.34 18.11
C GLU A 158 -4.64 -5.00 16.94
N TYR A 159 -4.38 -3.72 16.76
CA TYR A 159 -3.52 -3.23 15.70
C TYR A 159 -2.79 -1.97 16.14
N SER A 160 -1.69 -1.67 15.46
CA SER A 160 -0.93 -0.44 15.67
C SER A 160 -0.70 0.26 14.35
N TYR A 161 -0.85 1.57 14.33
CA TYR A 161 -0.41 2.38 13.20
C TYR A 161 1.04 2.80 13.44
N VAL A 162 1.91 2.44 12.50
CA VAL A 162 3.34 2.68 12.62
C VAL A 162 3.83 3.39 11.37
N THR A 163 4.50 4.50 11.55
CA THR A 163 5.12 5.24 10.46
C THR A 163 6.62 5.05 10.51
N TYR A 164 7.18 4.64 9.37
CA TYR A 164 8.62 4.53 9.16
C TYR A 164 9.07 5.55 8.13
N ARG A 165 10.22 6.16 8.37
CA ARG A 165 10.90 7.00 7.39
C ARG A 165 12.24 6.40 7.02
N ARG A 166 12.61 6.53 5.75
CA ARG A 166 13.89 6.02 5.29
C ARG A 166 15.03 6.76 5.99
N ARG A 167 15.99 6.00 6.49
CA ARG A 167 17.24 6.57 7.00
C ARG A 167 18.00 7.19 5.86
N ARG A 168 18.36 8.45 6.00
CA ARG A 168 19.24 9.10 5.04
C ARG A 168 20.68 8.75 5.41
N GLY A 169 21.43 8.24 4.45
CA GLY A 169 22.87 8.03 4.60
C GLY A 169 23.58 9.36 4.85
N HIS A 170 24.62 9.32 5.67
CA HIS A 170 25.48 10.47 5.90
C HIS A 170 26.51 10.61 4.79
#